data_a679b0ee80d78797ff7b7c06f9842f8a
#
_entry.id   a679b0ee80d78797ff7b7c06f9842f8a
#
_cell.length_a   1.000
_cell.length_b   1.000
_cell.length_c   1.000
_cell.angle_alpha   90.00
_cell.angle_beta   90.00
_cell.angle_gamma   90.00
#
_symmetry.space_group_name_H-M   'P 1'
#
loop_
_entity.id
_entity.type
_entity.pdbx_description
1 polymer ?
#
loop_
_entity_poly.entity_id
_entity_poly.type
_entity_poly.pdbx_seq_one_letter_code
_entity_poly.pdbx_strand_id
1 'polypeptide(L)'
;MKVYMVGGAVRDKLLGLADTERDWVVVGATAKELEAKGFRRLDRDFPVFTHPQTGEEYALARTETKVARGHKGFQIYAGPDVTLEEDLKRRDLTINAMAEAEDGILIDPFNGRDDLDNGFLRHVSPAFVEDPLRVLRVARFAARFGRWGFRIAHRTHTLMRQMVDGGELALLSAERVWWETRRALSEDRPVRYFEVLHRCGGLRCLVPELDRTLGSMVSHRQLGERTDAGPLSVLAAAGRLSPDAEVRYAALMHGLASRAPEEGTAARDTILHVAQRFPVKRAYRELALMVFEHYGFFKAAHRADAEMLFAGLEALDALRRRVRFKQYMMACQAVAVAEGWDPS
;
A
#
# COMPACT_ATOMS: atom_id res chain seq x y z
N MET A 1 19.34 29.91 4.99
CA MET A 1 18.34 29.02 4.36
C MET A 1 19.07 28.11 3.39
N LYS A 2 18.98 26.80 3.56
CA LYS A 2 19.50 25.79 2.65
C LYS A 2 18.33 24.90 2.21
N VAL A 3 18.37 24.40 0.98
CA VAL A 3 17.32 23.56 0.38
C VAL A 3 17.91 22.24 -0.02
N TYR A 4 17.19 21.16 0.24
CA TYR A 4 17.64 19.79 -0.07
C TYR A 4 16.49 19.02 -0.71
N MET A 5 16.77 18.31 -1.80
CA MET A 5 15.85 17.28 -2.28
C MET A 5 15.91 16.09 -1.31
N VAL A 6 14.79 15.47 -0.96
CA VAL A 6 14.76 14.47 0.12
C VAL A 6 13.88 13.26 -0.20
N GLY A 7 14.10 12.19 0.53
CA GLY A 7 13.16 11.07 0.65
C GLY A 7 12.99 10.24 -0.61
N GLY A 8 11.73 10.10 -1.04
CA GLY A 8 11.36 9.28 -2.20
C GLY A 8 12.04 9.70 -3.49
N ALA A 9 12.19 11.00 -3.72
CA ALA A 9 12.83 11.56 -4.90
C ALA A 9 14.32 11.16 -5.01
N VAL A 10 15.08 11.27 -3.90
CA VAL A 10 16.49 10.85 -3.86
C VAL A 10 16.63 9.36 -4.08
N ARG A 11 15.84 8.56 -3.35
CA ARG A 11 15.84 7.09 -3.51
C ARG A 11 15.54 6.67 -4.95
N ASP A 12 14.47 7.21 -5.54
CA ASP A 12 14.01 6.80 -6.85
C ASP A 12 15.01 7.25 -7.94
N LYS A 13 15.65 8.43 -7.78
CA LYS A 13 16.77 8.87 -8.61
C LYS A 13 17.96 7.87 -8.55
N LEU A 14 18.33 7.42 -7.35
CA LEU A 14 19.40 6.44 -7.15
C LEU A 14 19.08 5.06 -7.74
N LEU A 15 17.79 4.70 -7.83
CA LEU A 15 17.32 3.49 -8.50
C LEU A 15 17.15 3.65 -10.02
N GLY A 16 17.42 4.84 -10.58
CA GLY A 16 17.24 5.11 -12.01
C GLY A 16 15.76 5.14 -12.44
N LEU A 17 14.85 5.40 -11.51
CA LEU A 17 13.43 5.57 -11.81
C LEU A 17 13.18 7.01 -12.28
N ALA A 18 12.54 7.13 -13.46
CA ALA A 18 12.15 8.43 -14.00
C ALA A 18 10.86 8.95 -13.32
N ASP A 19 10.65 10.27 -13.37
CA ASP A 19 9.39 10.98 -13.05
C ASP A 19 8.84 10.74 -11.64
N THR A 20 9.66 10.94 -10.61
CA THR A 20 9.17 11.00 -9.24
C THR A 20 8.88 12.45 -8.83
N GLU A 21 7.76 12.65 -8.13
CA GLU A 21 7.48 13.92 -7.44
C GLU A 21 8.67 14.29 -6.55
N ARG A 22 9.12 15.55 -6.65
CA ARG A 22 10.24 16.04 -5.88
C ARG A 22 9.73 16.69 -4.60
N ASP A 23 10.22 16.16 -3.48
CA ASP A 23 10.00 16.72 -2.16
C ASP A 23 11.26 17.47 -1.71
N TRP A 24 11.06 18.68 -1.19
CA TRP A 24 12.13 19.53 -0.74
C TRP A 24 12.04 19.81 0.76
N VAL A 25 13.20 19.82 1.45
CA VAL A 25 13.31 20.27 2.84
C VAL A 25 14.10 21.55 2.89
N VAL A 26 13.58 22.51 3.63
CA VAL A 26 14.20 23.82 3.87
C VAL A 26 14.72 23.87 5.31
N VAL A 27 16.02 24.08 5.46
CA VAL A 27 16.73 24.22 6.74
C VAL A 27 17.15 25.66 6.96
N GLY A 28 17.05 26.14 8.19
CA GLY A 28 17.50 27.48 8.56
C GLY A 28 16.59 28.59 8.05
N ALA A 29 15.26 28.31 8.03
CA ALA A 29 14.25 29.31 7.67
C ALA A 29 12.99 29.16 8.53
N THR A 30 12.19 30.20 8.57
CA THR A 30 10.88 30.23 9.21
C THR A 30 9.75 30.22 8.17
N ALA A 31 8.53 29.88 8.60
CA ALA A 31 7.33 29.93 7.75
C ALA A 31 7.12 31.34 7.15
N LYS A 32 7.32 32.38 7.96
CA LYS A 32 7.17 33.79 7.52
C LYS A 32 8.17 34.16 6.42
N GLU A 33 9.39 33.65 6.48
CA GLU A 33 10.41 33.90 5.45
C GLU A 33 10.07 33.20 4.13
N LEU A 34 9.48 32.00 4.17
CA LEU A 34 9.00 31.32 2.97
C LEU A 34 7.80 32.07 2.36
N GLU A 35 6.84 32.46 3.18
CA GLU A 35 5.67 33.24 2.74
C GLU A 35 6.09 34.58 2.12
N ALA A 36 7.05 35.27 2.70
CA ALA A 36 7.62 36.50 2.15
C ALA A 36 8.31 36.32 0.79
N LYS A 37 8.79 35.08 0.51
CA LYS A 37 9.34 34.69 -0.80
C LYS A 37 8.29 34.17 -1.79
N GLY A 38 6.99 34.27 -1.44
CA GLY A 38 5.88 33.93 -2.30
C GLY A 38 5.45 32.46 -2.24
N PHE A 39 6.03 31.66 -1.33
CA PHE A 39 5.56 30.29 -1.11
C PHE A 39 4.17 30.30 -0.49
N ARG A 40 3.30 29.38 -0.92
CA ARG A 40 1.93 29.26 -0.40
C ARG A 40 1.83 28.09 0.55
N ARG A 41 1.38 28.33 1.77
CA ARG A 41 1.16 27.29 2.77
C ARG A 41 0.03 26.34 2.36
N LEU A 42 0.30 25.02 2.36
CA LEU A 42 -0.66 23.96 2.00
C LEU A 42 -1.47 23.48 3.19
N ASP A 43 -0.84 23.38 4.36
CA ASP A 43 -1.42 22.78 5.56
C ASP A 43 -1.23 23.72 6.77
N ARG A 44 -2.25 23.80 7.63
CA ARG A 44 -2.19 24.63 8.86
C ARG A 44 -1.40 23.94 9.97
N ASP A 45 -1.47 22.62 10.04
CA ASP A 45 -0.87 21.82 11.10
C ASP A 45 0.59 21.44 10.76
N PHE A 46 0.88 21.27 9.45
CA PHE A 46 2.20 20.93 8.96
C PHE A 46 2.84 22.09 8.19
N PRO A 47 4.13 22.36 8.40
CA PRO A 47 4.85 23.45 7.72
C PRO A 47 5.26 23.03 6.30
N VAL A 48 4.26 22.77 5.45
CA VAL A 48 4.41 22.41 4.03
C VAL A 48 3.90 23.54 3.15
N PHE A 49 4.64 23.86 2.11
CA PHE A 49 4.41 24.97 1.21
C PHE A 49 4.54 24.55 -0.24
N THR A 50 3.87 25.25 -1.14
CA THR A 50 4.03 25.09 -2.60
C THR A 50 4.93 26.19 -3.13
N HIS A 51 5.91 25.83 -3.94
CA HIS A 51 6.79 26.80 -4.62
C HIS A 51 6.00 27.60 -5.67
N PRO A 52 6.15 28.94 -5.71
CA PRO A 52 5.27 29.80 -6.52
C PRO A 52 5.40 29.60 -8.03
N GLN A 53 6.53 29.11 -8.52
CA GLN A 53 6.81 28.93 -9.95
C GLN A 53 6.72 27.46 -10.40
N THR A 54 7.27 26.53 -9.61
CA THR A 54 7.35 25.10 -10.01
C THR A 54 6.15 24.28 -9.53
N GLY A 55 5.43 24.75 -8.50
CA GLY A 55 4.34 24.01 -7.88
C GLY A 55 4.81 22.82 -7.01
N GLU A 56 6.12 22.63 -6.86
CA GLU A 56 6.69 21.55 -6.05
C GLU A 56 6.49 21.80 -4.55
N GLU A 57 6.49 20.74 -3.77
CA GLU A 57 6.27 20.80 -2.32
C GLU A 57 7.59 21.03 -1.56
N TYR A 58 7.57 22.03 -0.67
CA TYR A 58 8.66 22.41 0.21
C TYR A 58 8.19 22.32 1.67
N ALA A 59 8.87 21.53 2.48
CA ALA A 59 8.61 21.43 3.91
C ALA A 59 9.75 22.10 4.71
N LEU A 60 9.42 22.82 5.78
CA LEU A 60 10.46 23.19 6.75
C LEU A 60 10.98 21.95 7.45
N ALA A 61 12.30 21.91 7.68
CA ALA A 61 12.90 20.90 8.55
C ALA A 61 12.20 20.93 9.91
N ARG A 62 11.86 19.76 10.44
CA ARG A 62 11.05 19.68 11.67
C ARG A 62 11.40 18.45 12.50
N THR A 63 11.17 18.58 13.79
CA THR A 63 11.10 17.46 14.72
C THR A 63 9.62 17.16 15.04
N GLU A 64 9.35 15.92 15.38
CA GLU A 64 8.03 15.45 15.79
C GLU A 64 8.20 14.74 17.15
N THR A 65 7.42 15.11 18.15
CA THR A 65 7.43 14.49 19.46
C THR A 65 6.05 13.94 19.78
N LYS A 66 5.97 12.65 20.10
CA LYS A 66 4.70 12.01 20.48
C LYS A 66 4.29 12.48 21.86
N VAL A 67 3.18 13.21 21.96
CA VAL A 67 2.63 13.75 23.22
C VAL A 67 1.33 13.04 23.64
N ALA A 68 0.68 12.30 22.73
CA ALA A 68 -0.52 11.51 23.00
C ALA A 68 -0.61 10.29 22.07
N ARG A 69 -1.53 9.36 22.36
CA ARG A 69 -1.80 8.22 21.48
C ARG A 69 -2.53 8.65 20.20
N GLY A 70 -2.25 7.95 19.11
CA GLY A 70 -2.86 8.20 17.81
C GLY A 70 -2.13 9.26 16.96
N HIS A 71 -2.59 9.47 15.73
CA HIS A 71 -1.90 10.32 14.73
C HIS A 71 -1.98 11.83 15.01
N LYS A 72 -2.94 12.29 15.79
CA LYS A 72 -3.06 13.71 16.24
C LYS A 72 -2.22 14.00 17.48
N GLY A 73 -1.57 12.99 18.04
CA GLY A 73 -0.76 13.09 19.25
C GLY A 73 0.68 13.53 19.00
N PHE A 74 0.99 14.23 17.91
CA PHE A 74 2.32 14.77 17.64
C PHE A 74 2.36 16.28 17.85
N GLN A 75 3.37 16.72 18.59
CA GLN A 75 3.78 18.12 18.61
C GLN A 75 4.88 18.31 17.57
N ILE A 76 4.64 19.19 16.61
CA ILE A 76 5.56 19.52 15.53
C ILE A 76 6.29 20.79 15.90
N TYR A 77 7.61 20.72 15.84
CA TYR A 77 8.47 21.90 15.97
C TYR A 77 9.26 22.08 14.66
N ALA A 78 9.13 23.25 14.04
CA ALA A 78 9.79 23.60 12.79
C ALA A 78 10.42 25.01 12.95
N GLY A 79 11.58 25.03 13.59
CA GLY A 79 12.37 26.25 13.80
C GLY A 79 13.59 26.29 12.89
N PRO A 80 14.23 27.47 12.74
CA PRO A 80 15.44 27.62 11.93
C PRO A 80 16.66 26.87 12.51
N ASP A 81 16.59 26.44 13.76
CA ASP A 81 17.57 25.65 14.49
C ASP A 81 17.49 24.14 14.21
N VAL A 82 16.37 23.67 13.63
CA VAL A 82 16.21 22.24 13.28
C VAL A 82 17.16 21.89 12.12
N THR A 83 17.99 20.89 12.38
CA THR A 83 18.97 20.39 11.41
C THR A 83 18.36 19.46 10.39
N LEU A 84 19.04 19.28 9.24
CA LEU A 84 18.66 18.28 8.25
C LEU A 84 18.65 16.86 8.83
N GLU A 85 19.65 16.53 9.64
CA GLU A 85 19.77 15.20 10.24
C GLU A 85 18.59 14.88 11.18
N GLU A 86 18.12 15.85 11.97
CA GLU A 86 16.94 15.68 12.82
C GLU A 86 15.67 15.44 11.99
N ASP A 87 15.49 16.14 10.87
CA ASP A 87 14.37 15.88 9.96
C ASP A 87 14.45 14.48 9.33
N LEU A 88 15.64 14.06 8.89
CA LEU A 88 15.84 12.73 8.32
C LEU A 88 15.65 11.61 9.35
N LYS A 89 16.05 11.83 10.61
CA LYS A 89 15.97 10.86 11.71
C LYS A 89 14.55 10.43 12.07
N ARG A 90 13.55 11.32 11.90
CA ARG A 90 12.14 11.03 12.19
C ARG A 90 11.45 10.21 11.09
N ARG A 91 12.09 10.00 9.93
CA ARG A 91 11.51 9.27 8.79
C ARG A 91 11.37 7.78 9.08
N ASP A 92 10.63 7.08 8.21
CA ASP A 92 10.28 5.67 8.41
C ASP A 92 11.44 4.71 8.10
N LEU A 93 12.04 4.83 6.91
CA LEU A 93 13.08 3.92 6.41
C LEU A 93 14.35 4.67 6.02
N THR A 94 15.51 4.04 6.24
CA THR A 94 16.82 4.58 5.85
C THR A 94 16.89 5.00 4.40
N ILE A 95 16.32 4.18 3.48
CA ILE A 95 16.23 4.49 2.05
C ILE A 95 15.38 5.73 1.73
N ASN A 96 14.57 6.22 2.66
CA ASN A 96 13.79 7.45 2.57
C ASN A 96 14.38 8.59 3.42
N ALA A 97 15.48 8.34 4.11
CA ALA A 97 16.17 9.29 5.01
C ALA A 97 17.50 9.78 4.42
N MET A 98 17.52 9.94 3.11
CA MET A 98 18.62 10.53 2.35
C MET A 98 18.18 11.90 1.82
N ALA A 99 19.15 12.78 1.63
CA ALA A 99 18.98 14.09 1.03
C ALA A 99 20.04 14.34 -0.04
N GLU A 100 19.72 15.19 -1.01
CA GLU A 100 20.67 15.67 -2.02
C GLU A 100 20.70 17.21 -1.97
N ALA A 101 21.90 17.76 -1.86
CA ALA A 101 22.12 19.21 -1.89
C ALA A 101 22.05 19.74 -3.34
N GLU A 102 21.98 21.07 -3.50
CA GLU A 102 21.90 21.72 -4.81
C GLU A 102 23.08 21.40 -5.73
N ASP A 103 24.27 21.14 -5.17
CA ASP A 103 25.48 20.73 -5.88
C ASP A 103 25.53 19.24 -6.22
N GLY A 104 24.46 18.48 -5.91
CA GLY A 104 24.34 17.05 -6.16
C GLY A 104 25.01 16.16 -5.12
N ILE A 105 25.55 16.71 -4.04
CA ILE A 105 26.16 15.91 -2.97
C ILE A 105 25.08 15.17 -2.21
N LEU A 106 25.23 13.83 -2.10
CA LEU A 106 24.37 12.98 -1.30
C LEU A 106 24.69 13.12 0.19
N ILE A 107 23.68 13.37 1.01
CA ILE A 107 23.75 13.44 2.47
C ILE A 107 22.97 12.25 3.01
N ASP A 108 23.67 11.30 3.60
CA ASP A 108 23.14 10.01 4.04
C ASP A 108 23.62 9.65 5.46
N PRO A 109 23.10 10.27 6.51
CA PRO A 109 23.54 10.04 7.87
C PRO A 109 23.12 8.68 8.44
N PHE A 110 22.22 7.94 7.78
CA PHE A 110 21.63 6.69 8.26
C PHE A 110 21.94 5.48 7.38
N ASN A 111 22.92 5.57 6.49
CA ASN A 111 23.33 4.51 5.56
C ASN A 111 22.20 3.99 4.66
N GLY A 112 21.32 4.88 4.21
CA GLY A 112 20.21 4.57 3.31
C GLY A 112 20.69 4.08 1.95
N ARG A 113 21.84 4.57 1.46
CA ARG A 113 22.46 4.12 0.21
C ARG A 113 22.89 2.66 0.29
N ASP A 114 23.55 2.26 1.36
CA ASP A 114 23.95 0.86 1.56
C ASP A 114 22.74 -0.07 1.66
N ASP A 115 21.69 0.34 2.38
CA ASP A 115 20.45 -0.42 2.47
C ASP A 115 19.73 -0.50 1.12
N LEU A 116 19.79 0.55 0.30
CA LEU A 116 19.22 0.58 -1.04
C LEU A 116 19.95 -0.40 -1.97
N ASP A 117 21.29 -0.37 -1.99
CA ASP A 117 22.14 -1.22 -2.82
C ASP A 117 22.03 -2.71 -2.42
N ASN A 118 21.85 -2.99 -1.12
CA ASN A 118 21.69 -4.35 -0.59
C ASN A 118 20.23 -4.83 -0.50
N GLY A 119 19.25 -4.01 -0.88
CA GLY A 119 17.85 -4.34 -0.90
C GLY A 119 17.24 -4.54 0.50
N PHE A 120 17.56 -3.65 1.46
CA PHE A 120 17.00 -3.70 2.80
C PHE A 120 16.01 -2.58 3.09
N LEU A 121 14.89 -2.96 3.71
CA LEU A 121 13.93 -2.06 4.33
C LEU A 121 14.23 -2.00 5.82
N ARG A 122 14.98 -0.97 6.24
CA ARG A 122 15.41 -0.76 7.63
C ARG A 122 14.81 0.52 8.17
N HIS A 123 14.28 0.49 9.40
CA HIS A 123 13.84 1.69 10.10
C HIS A 123 15.03 2.60 10.47
N VAL A 124 14.80 3.90 10.45
CA VAL A 124 15.86 4.89 10.71
C VAL A 124 16.28 4.92 12.17
N SER A 125 15.31 4.97 13.08
CA SER A 125 15.55 5.22 14.50
C SER A 125 14.47 4.59 15.37
N PRO A 126 14.65 4.55 16.72
CA PRO A 126 13.61 4.13 17.63
C PRO A 126 12.29 4.91 17.54
N ALA A 127 12.30 6.13 17.01
CA ALA A 127 11.10 6.91 16.73
C ALA A 127 10.14 6.23 15.73
N PHE A 128 10.54 5.14 15.12
CA PHE A 128 9.69 4.32 14.25
C PHE A 128 8.38 3.89 14.95
N VAL A 129 8.43 3.58 16.25
CA VAL A 129 7.26 3.14 17.03
C VAL A 129 6.22 4.23 17.27
N GLU A 130 6.55 5.48 17.04
CA GLU A 130 5.67 6.61 17.32
C GLU A 130 4.43 6.65 16.41
N ASP A 131 4.56 6.20 15.15
CA ASP A 131 3.44 6.13 14.21
C ASP A 131 3.20 4.69 13.73
N PRO A 132 2.11 4.03 14.19
CA PRO A 132 1.80 2.67 13.78
C PRO A 132 1.51 2.51 12.28
N LEU A 133 1.22 3.59 11.54
CA LEU A 133 1.10 3.54 10.09
C LEU A 133 2.39 3.09 9.40
N ARG A 134 3.54 3.31 10.03
CA ARG A 134 4.85 2.88 9.48
C ARG A 134 4.92 1.37 9.25
N VAL A 135 4.18 0.56 10.02
CA VAL A 135 4.07 -0.89 9.78
C VAL A 135 3.45 -1.16 8.40
N LEU A 136 2.36 -0.47 8.07
CA LEU A 136 1.70 -0.61 6.77
C LEU A 136 2.56 -0.04 5.64
N ARG A 137 3.25 1.07 5.89
CA ARG A 137 4.17 1.69 4.94
C ARG A 137 5.33 0.76 4.58
N VAL A 138 5.96 0.12 5.56
CA VAL A 138 7.02 -0.90 5.32
C VAL A 138 6.48 -2.05 4.49
N ALA A 139 5.28 -2.56 4.81
CA ALA A 139 4.63 -3.61 4.03
C ALA A 139 4.38 -3.16 2.57
N ARG A 140 3.95 -1.90 2.36
CA ARG A 140 3.77 -1.35 1.01
C ARG A 140 5.10 -1.18 0.27
N PHE A 141 6.16 -0.72 0.93
CA PHE A 141 7.49 -0.67 0.29
C PHE A 141 8.02 -2.07 -0.06
N ALA A 142 7.70 -3.09 0.74
CA ALA A 142 7.99 -4.47 0.37
C ALA A 142 7.23 -4.92 -0.90
N ALA A 143 6.00 -4.41 -1.12
CA ALA A 143 5.26 -4.64 -2.36
C ALA A 143 5.86 -3.85 -3.54
N ARG A 144 6.22 -2.58 -3.33
CA ARG A 144 6.82 -1.71 -4.36
C ARG A 144 8.15 -2.25 -4.86
N PHE A 145 9.04 -2.63 -3.95
CA PHE A 145 10.40 -3.08 -4.28
C PHE A 145 10.53 -4.60 -4.34
N GLY A 146 9.39 -5.32 -4.31
CA GLY A 146 9.37 -6.78 -4.30
C GLY A 146 10.00 -7.42 -5.53
N ARG A 147 9.95 -6.76 -6.71
CA ARG A 147 10.59 -7.22 -7.94
C ARG A 147 12.12 -7.22 -7.86
N TRP A 148 12.71 -6.34 -7.07
CA TRP A 148 14.15 -6.26 -6.84
C TRP A 148 14.61 -7.07 -5.63
N GLY A 149 13.72 -7.88 -5.02
CA GLY A 149 14.08 -8.76 -3.92
C GLY A 149 14.31 -8.09 -2.57
N PHE A 150 13.83 -6.85 -2.39
CA PHE A 150 13.97 -6.15 -1.12
C PHE A 150 13.38 -6.95 0.06
N ARG A 151 14.12 -6.96 1.16
CA ARG A 151 13.80 -7.68 2.38
C ARG A 151 13.71 -6.72 3.58
N ILE A 152 12.81 -7.01 4.51
CA ILE A 152 12.72 -6.24 5.75
C ILE A 152 13.88 -6.68 6.66
N ALA A 153 14.64 -5.72 7.16
CA ALA A 153 15.73 -5.99 8.11
C ALA A 153 15.15 -6.63 9.38
N HIS A 154 15.87 -7.62 9.94
CA HIS A 154 15.40 -8.41 11.09
C HIS A 154 14.92 -7.54 12.26
N ARG A 155 15.72 -6.54 12.65
CA ARG A 155 15.35 -5.61 13.75
C ARG A 155 14.08 -4.82 13.44
N THR A 156 13.87 -4.42 12.16
CA THR A 156 12.65 -3.72 11.75
C THR A 156 11.44 -4.64 11.85
N HIS A 157 11.55 -5.89 11.40
CA HIS A 157 10.47 -6.87 11.52
C HIS A 157 10.12 -7.16 12.98
N THR A 158 11.13 -7.31 13.87
CA THR A 158 10.91 -7.49 15.31
C THR A 158 10.16 -6.29 15.91
N LEU A 159 10.57 -5.08 15.55
CA LEU A 159 9.91 -3.86 16.02
C LEU A 159 8.46 -3.76 15.53
N MET A 160 8.18 -4.10 14.26
CA MET A 160 6.82 -4.17 13.73
C MET A 160 5.95 -5.15 14.53
N ARG A 161 6.46 -6.34 14.86
CA ARG A 161 5.74 -7.30 15.70
C ARG A 161 5.43 -6.74 17.09
N GLN A 162 6.41 -6.13 17.74
CA GLN A 162 6.21 -5.50 19.06
C GLN A 162 5.10 -4.43 19.02
N MET A 163 5.05 -3.61 17.96
CA MET A 163 3.99 -2.62 17.78
C MET A 163 2.61 -3.27 17.59
N VAL A 164 2.55 -4.36 16.82
CA VAL A 164 1.30 -5.13 16.62
C VAL A 164 0.85 -5.77 17.94
N ASP A 165 1.75 -6.43 18.64
CA ASP A 165 1.46 -7.11 19.92
C ASP A 165 1.08 -6.10 21.03
N GLY A 166 1.60 -4.88 20.95
CA GLY A 166 1.23 -3.74 21.81
C GLY A 166 -0.14 -3.11 21.47
N GLY A 167 -0.85 -3.60 20.43
CA GLY A 167 -2.17 -3.11 20.04
C GLY A 167 -2.17 -1.78 19.29
N GLU A 168 -1.00 -1.27 18.89
CA GLU A 168 -0.89 0.06 18.26
C GLU A 168 -1.63 0.14 16.91
N LEU A 169 -1.75 -0.97 16.15
CA LEU A 169 -2.45 -0.97 14.86
C LEU A 169 -3.96 -0.76 15.01
N ALA A 170 -4.55 -1.13 16.13
CA ALA A 170 -5.98 -0.90 16.40
C ALA A 170 -6.32 0.59 16.57
N LEU A 171 -5.30 1.43 16.77
CA LEU A 171 -5.47 2.89 16.90
C LEU A 171 -5.46 3.62 15.55
N LEU A 172 -5.18 2.92 14.46
CA LEU A 172 -5.22 3.51 13.13
C LEU A 172 -6.65 3.75 12.66
N SER A 173 -6.88 4.92 12.08
CA SER A 173 -8.16 5.18 11.43
C SER A 173 -8.33 4.31 10.18
N ALA A 174 -9.57 3.93 9.88
CA ALA A 174 -9.90 3.11 8.72
C ALA A 174 -9.45 3.77 7.40
N GLU A 175 -9.48 5.10 7.33
CA GLU A 175 -9.04 5.89 6.17
C GLU A 175 -7.54 5.73 5.91
N ARG A 176 -6.71 5.80 6.97
CA ARG A 176 -5.25 5.64 6.85
C ARG A 176 -4.88 4.22 6.44
N VAL A 177 -5.57 3.22 7.01
CA VAL A 177 -5.38 1.80 6.64
C VAL A 177 -5.74 1.60 5.17
N TRP A 178 -6.92 2.09 4.75
CA TRP A 178 -7.37 1.95 3.38
C TRP A 178 -6.45 2.68 2.39
N TRP A 179 -5.97 3.86 2.75
CA TRP A 179 -5.04 4.62 1.92
C TRP A 179 -3.77 3.82 1.59
N GLU A 180 -3.11 3.23 2.59
CA GLU A 180 -1.91 2.41 2.38
C GLU A 180 -2.23 1.10 1.65
N THR A 181 -3.35 0.44 2.01
CA THR A 181 -3.79 -0.80 1.35
C THR A 181 -4.08 -0.58 -0.13
N ARG A 182 -4.81 0.49 -0.47
CA ARG A 182 -5.12 0.83 -1.86
C ARG A 182 -3.84 1.10 -2.68
N ARG A 183 -2.89 1.83 -2.09
CA ARG A 183 -1.58 2.07 -2.74
C ARG A 183 -0.80 0.77 -2.91
N ALA A 184 -0.81 -0.09 -1.91
CA ALA A 184 -0.16 -1.39 -1.97
C ALA A 184 -0.74 -2.30 -3.07
N LEU A 185 -2.07 -2.24 -3.30
CA LEU A 185 -2.71 -2.93 -4.41
C LEU A 185 -2.22 -2.44 -5.78
N SER A 186 -1.79 -1.18 -5.91
CA SER A 186 -1.25 -0.62 -7.16
C SER A 186 0.24 -0.91 -7.37
N GLU A 187 0.96 -1.43 -6.35
CA GLU A 187 2.39 -1.68 -6.44
C GLU A 187 2.73 -2.93 -7.28
N ASP A 188 4.00 -3.10 -7.66
CA ASP A 188 4.47 -4.17 -8.53
C ASP A 188 4.17 -5.59 -8.02
N ARG A 189 4.29 -5.80 -6.70
CA ARG A 189 4.09 -7.11 -6.04
C ARG A 189 3.10 -6.99 -4.89
N PRO A 190 1.80 -6.74 -5.16
CA PRO A 190 0.80 -6.45 -4.12
C PRO A 190 0.66 -7.56 -3.07
N VAL A 191 0.94 -8.81 -3.42
CA VAL A 191 0.95 -9.95 -2.50
C VAL A 191 1.87 -9.74 -1.31
N ARG A 192 3.05 -9.12 -1.55
CA ARG A 192 4.06 -8.89 -0.51
C ARG A 192 3.54 -8.03 0.66
N TYR A 193 2.62 -7.11 0.39
CA TYR A 193 1.97 -6.30 1.43
C TYR A 193 1.24 -7.19 2.45
N PHE A 194 0.42 -8.10 1.97
CA PHE A 194 -0.36 -9.00 2.82
C PHE A 194 0.52 -10.06 3.50
N GLU A 195 1.53 -10.58 2.80
CA GLU A 195 2.50 -11.51 3.39
C GLU A 195 3.27 -10.88 4.57
N VAL A 196 3.72 -9.64 4.41
CA VAL A 196 4.44 -8.92 5.47
C VAL A 196 3.53 -8.67 6.67
N LEU A 197 2.31 -8.21 6.44
CA LEU A 197 1.32 -7.98 7.49
C LEU A 197 0.93 -9.28 8.20
N HIS A 198 0.78 -10.39 7.47
CA HIS A 198 0.54 -11.71 8.07
C HIS A 198 1.69 -12.13 8.98
N ARG A 199 2.93 -12.05 8.50
CA ARG A 199 4.13 -12.47 9.24
C ARG A 199 4.38 -11.65 10.52
N CYS A 200 4.04 -10.38 10.53
CA CYS A 200 4.16 -9.55 11.74
C CYS A 200 2.90 -9.56 12.62
N GLY A 201 1.83 -10.30 12.24
CA GLY A 201 0.57 -10.39 12.96
C GLY A 201 -0.40 -9.23 12.69
N GLY A 202 0.02 -8.23 11.91
CA GLY A 202 -0.80 -7.04 11.60
C GLY A 202 -2.06 -7.37 10.79
N LEU A 203 -1.99 -8.38 9.92
CA LEU A 203 -3.14 -8.77 9.10
C LEU A 203 -4.31 -9.27 9.95
N ARG A 204 -4.04 -10.01 11.03
CA ARG A 204 -5.06 -10.48 12.00
C ARG A 204 -5.82 -9.33 12.65
N CYS A 205 -5.15 -8.20 12.89
CA CYS A 205 -5.78 -7.00 13.45
C CYS A 205 -6.66 -6.26 12.42
N LEU A 206 -6.24 -6.24 11.15
CA LEU A 206 -6.86 -5.44 10.10
C LEU A 206 -7.92 -6.21 9.31
N VAL A 207 -7.60 -7.42 8.86
CA VAL A 207 -8.47 -8.28 8.02
C VAL A 207 -8.35 -9.73 8.52
N PRO A 208 -8.97 -10.05 9.69
CA PRO A 208 -8.87 -11.36 10.31
C PRO A 208 -9.36 -12.51 9.40
N GLU A 209 -10.31 -12.22 8.51
CA GLU A 209 -10.83 -13.17 7.53
C GLU A 209 -9.71 -13.66 6.59
N LEU A 210 -8.92 -12.72 6.08
CA LEU A 210 -7.80 -13.02 5.18
C LEU A 210 -6.67 -13.71 5.95
N ASP A 211 -6.36 -13.26 7.16
CA ASP A 211 -5.31 -13.84 8.00
C ASP A 211 -5.58 -15.32 8.31
N ARG A 212 -6.82 -15.67 8.66
CA ARG A 212 -7.25 -17.07 8.92
C ARG A 212 -7.09 -17.95 7.68
N THR A 213 -7.51 -17.42 6.52
CA THR A 213 -7.38 -18.14 5.25
C THR A 213 -5.91 -18.44 4.92
N LEU A 214 -5.00 -17.51 5.17
CA LEU A 214 -3.56 -17.72 4.94
C LEU A 214 -2.97 -18.71 5.93
N GLY A 215 -3.37 -18.68 7.18
CA GLY A 215 -2.93 -19.62 8.21
C GLY A 215 -3.33 -21.06 7.89
N SER A 216 -4.56 -21.30 7.44
CA SER A 216 -5.04 -22.63 7.04
C SER A 216 -4.28 -23.18 5.82
N MET A 217 -3.99 -22.34 4.82
CA MET A 217 -3.24 -22.75 3.63
C MET A 217 -1.81 -23.20 3.92
N VAL A 218 -1.14 -22.56 4.88
CA VAL A 218 0.21 -22.98 5.31
C VAL A 218 0.15 -24.38 5.94
N SER A 219 -0.86 -24.64 6.78
CA SER A 219 -1.06 -25.95 7.42
C SER A 219 -1.34 -27.06 6.39
N HIS A 220 -2.24 -26.84 5.43
CA HIS A 220 -2.55 -27.81 4.36
C HIS A 220 -1.34 -28.08 3.47
N ARG A 221 -0.54 -27.07 3.15
CA ARG A 221 0.68 -27.22 2.35
C ARG A 221 1.75 -28.06 3.07
N GLN A 222 1.85 -27.95 4.39
CA GLN A 222 2.73 -28.76 5.22
C GLN A 222 2.29 -30.23 5.26
N LEU A 223 0.99 -30.50 5.12
CA LEU A 223 0.42 -31.84 5.05
C LEU A 223 0.47 -32.46 3.63
N GLY A 224 1.04 -31.77 2.63
CA GLY A 224 1.16 -32.26 1.25
C GLY A 224 -0.13 -32.24 0.45
N GLU A 225 -1.17 -31.57 0.94
CA GLU A 225 -2.45 -31.43 0.23
C GLU A 225 -2.35 -30.39 -0.89
N ARG A 226 -2.98 -30.67 -2.05
CA ARG A 226 -3.13 -29.69 -3.12
C ARG A 226 -4.07 -28.58 -2.62
N THR A 227 -3.51 -27.43 -2.35
CA THR A 227 -4.32 -26.25 -2.02
C THR A 227 -4.84 -25.64 -3.32
N ASP A 228 -6.16 -25.50 -3.41
CA ASP A 228 -6.78 -24.68 -4.46
C ASP A 228 -6.28 -23.24 -4.41
N ALA A 229 -6.56 -22.45 -5.46
CA ALA A 229 -6.13 -21.08 -5.56
C ALA A 229 -6.61 -20.23 -4.37
N GLY A 230 -5.70 -19.87 -3.48
CA GLY A 230 -6.03 -18.99 -2.37
C GLY A 230 -6.04 -17.51 -2.76
N PRO A 231 -6.54 -16.62 -1.87
CA PRO A 231 -6.70 -15.19 -2.18
C PRO A 231 -5.41 -14.52 -2.64
N LEU A 232 -4.25 -14.89 -2.09
CA LEU A 232 -2.97 -14.33 -2.55
C LEU A 232 -2.50 -14.90 -3.90
N SER A 233 -2.87 -16.13 -4.26
CA SER A 233 -2.59 -16.69 -5.59
C SER A 233 -3.39 -15.96 -6.66
N VAL A 234 -4.67 -15.68 -6.38
CA VAL A 234 -5.54 -14.88 -7.25
C VAL A 234 -5.01 -13.45 -7.39
N LEU A 235 -4.62 -12.83 -6.27
CA LEU A 235 -4.01 -11.49 -6.30
C LEU A 235 -2.69 -11.47 -7.07
N ALA A 236 -1.87 -12.52 -6.97
CA ALA A 236 -0.63 -12.63 -7.74
C ALA A 236 -0.89 -12.71 -9.24
N ALA A 237 -1.92 -13.47 -9.66
CA ALA A 237 -2.35 -13.52 -11.05
C ALA A 237 -2.87 -12.15 -11.52
N ALA A 238 -3.73 -11.50 -10.74
CA ALA A 238 -4.24 -10.16 -11.04
C ALA A 238 -3.10 -9.12 -11.15
N GLY A 239 -2.08 -9.23 -10.29
CA GLY A 239 -0.92 -8.35 -10.31
C GLY A 239 -0.11 -8.43 -11.61
N ARG A 240 -0.10 -9.60 -12.27
CA ARG A 240 0.54 -9.78 -13.58
C ARG A 240 -0.32 -9.27 -14.75
N LEU A 241 -1.63 -9.35 -14.62
CA LEU A 241 -2.58 -9.03 -15.70
C LEU A 241 -2.95 -7.54 -15.74
N SER A 242 -2.99 -6.85 -14.61
CA SER A 242 -3.46 -5.47 -14.55
C SER A 242 -2.77 -4.67 -13.44
N PRO A 243 -2.40 -3.41 -13.69
CA PRO A 243 -1.98 -2.46 -12.64
C PRO A 243 -3.16 -1.85 -11.88
N ASP A 244 -4.40 -2.06 -12.34
CA ASP A 244 -5.61 -1.46 -11.78
C ASP A 244 -5.93 -2.05 -10.40
N ALA A 245 -5.90 -1.18 -9.37
CA ALA A 245 -6.19 -1.57 -8.00
C ALA A 245 -7.64 -2.08 -7.79
N GLU A 246 -8.62 -1.66 -8.61
CA GLU A 246 -9.99 -2.17 -8.53
C GLU A 246 -10.05 -3.64 -8.98
N VAL A 247 -9.36 -3.97 -10.07
CA VAL A 247 -9.23 -5.35 -10.58
C VAL A 247 -8.56 -6.24 -9.53
N ARG A 248 -7.44 -5.77 -8.98
CA ARG A 248 -6.67 -6.52 -7.97
C ARG A 248 -7.44 -6.72 -6.67
N TYR A 249 -8.19 -5.70 -6.24
CA TYR A 249 -9.07 -5.81 -5.07
C TYR A 249 -10.19 -6.83 -5.32
N ALA A 250 -10.87 -6.75 -6.47
CA ALA A 250 -11.95 -7.67 -6.81
C ALA A 250 -11.45 -9.13 -6.87
N ALA A 251 -10.29 -9.37 -7.47
CA ALA A 251 -9.65 -10.67 -7.51
C ALA A 251 -9.31 -11.21 -6.12
N LEU A 252 -8.72 -10.37 -5.25
CA LEU A 252 -8.43 -10.72 -3.85
C LEU A 252 -9.70 -11.08 -3.08
N MET A 253 -10.76 -10.28 -3.22
CA MET A 253 -12.04 -10.50 -2.54
C MET A 253 -12.75 -11.76 -3.02
N HIS A 254 -12.71 -12.07 -4.33
CA HIS A 254 -13.22 -13.32 -4.86
C HIS A 254 -12.48 -14.52 -4.22
N GLY A 255 -11.14 -14.52 -4.22
CA GLY A 255 -10.35 -15.60 -3.61
C GLY A 255 -10.57 -15.74 -2.11
N LEU A 256 -10.91 -14.65 -1.39
CA LEU A 256 -11.28 -14.69 0.03
C LEU A 256 -12.68 -15.27 0.23
N ALA A 257 -13.67 -14.79 -0.53
CA ALA A 257 -15.07 -15.20 -0.42
C ALA A 257 -15.26 -16.69 -0.78
N SER A 258 -14.55 -17.20 -1.80
CA SER A 258 -14.58 -18.60 -2.20
C SER A 258 -14.06 -19.58 -1.14
N ARG A 259 -13.45 -19.07 -0.07
CA ARG A 259 -12.94 -19.82 1.07
C ARG A 259 -13.72 -19.58 2.35
N ALA A 260 -14.82 -18.85 2.30
CA ALA A 260 -15.72 -18.70 3.44
C ALA A 260 -16.29 -20.07 3.82
N PRO A 261 -16.40 -20.41 5.12
CA PRO A 261 -16.81 -21.73 5.58
C PRO A 261 -18.26 -22.11 5.25
N GLU A 262 -19.05 -21.17 4.76
CA GLU A 262 -20.44 -21.35 4.39
C GLU A 262 -20.70 -20.91 2.96
N GLU A 263 -21.52 -21.67 2.21
CA GLU A 263 -21.88 -21.37 0.83
C GLU A 263 -22.90 -20.21 0.71
N GLY A 264 -22.82 -19.45 -0.39
CA GLY A 264 -23.87 -18.49 -0.77
C GLY A 264 -23.79 -17.14 -0.07
N THR A 265 -24.76 -16.82 0.79
CA THR A 265 -24.90 -15.49 1.43
C THR A 265 -23.69 -15.11 2.28
N ALA A 266 -23.11 -16.05 3.02
CA ALA A 266 -21.94 -15.80 3.88
C ALA A 266 -20.70 -15.37 3.09
N ALA A 267 -20.48 -15.90 1.90
CA ALA A 267 -19.35 -15.51 1.05
C ALA A 267 -19.51 -14.07 0.53
N ARG A 268 -20.71 -13.70 0.08
CA ARG A 268 -21.06 -12.34 -0.31
C ARG A 268 -20.91 -11.35 0.86
N ASP A 269 -21.38 -11.75 2.03
CA ASP A 269 -21.31 -10.96 3.25
C ASP A 269 -19.86 -10.73 3.69
N THR A 270 -18.96 -11.67 3.47
CA THR A 270 -17.52 -11.49 3.70
C THR A 270 -16.97 -10.29 2.90
N ILE A 271 -17.32 -10.18 1.61
CA ILE A 271 -16.92 -9.02 0.78
C ILE A 271 -17.48 -7.73 1.35
N LEU A 272 -18.77 -7.74 1.73
CA LEU A 272 -19.44 -6.55 2.28
C LEU A 272 -18.85 -6.14 3.64
N HIS A 273 -18.58 -7.07 4.54
CA HIS A 273 -18.01 -6.79 5.85
C HIS A 273 -16.61 -6.18 5.74
N VAL A 274 -15.74 -6.72 4.88
CA VAL A 274 -14.43 -6.13 4.63
C VAL A 274 -14.58 -4.72 4.03
N ALA A 275 -15.50 -4.54 3.08
CA ALA A 275 -15.73 -3.24 2.45
C ALA A 275 -16.38 -2.19 3.38
N GLN A 276 -17.10 -2.61 4.43
CA GLN A 276 -17.69 -1.73 5.45
C GLN A 276 -16.68 -1.32 6.52
N ARG A 277 -15.72 -2.20 6.84
CA ARG A 277 -14.67 -1.93 7.84
C ARG A 277 -13.77 -0.76 7.43
N PHE A 278 -13.58 -0.57 6.13
CA PHE A 278 -12.76 0.50 5.56
C PHE A 278 -13.59 1.37 4.62
N PRO A 279 -13.21 2.64 4.38
CA PRO A 279 -13.91 3.53 3.43
C PRO A 279 -13.62 3.13 1.98
N VAL A 280 -13.94 1.87 1.64
CA VAL A 280 -13.75 1.33 0.30
C VAL A 280 -14.72 2.03 -0.65
N LYS A 281 -14.18 2.67 -1.70
CA LYS A 281 -15.02 3.35 -2.69
C LYS A 281 -15.99 2.38 -3.35
N ARG A 282 -17.18 2.89 -3.67
CA ARG A 282 -18.26 2.12 -4.32
C ARG A 282 -17.80 1.32 -5.54
N ALA A 283 -16.91 1.89 -6.35
CA ALA A 283 -16.35 1.25 -7.53
C ALA A 283 -15.64 -0.09 -7.23
N TYR A 284 -14.81 -0.13 -6.18
CA TYR A 284 -14.13 -1.36 -5.76
C TYR A 284 -15.10 -2.45 -5.31
N ARG A 285 -16.07 -2.05 -4.45
CA ARG A 285 -17.08 -2.97 -3.91
C ARG A 285 -17.98 -3.54 -5.02
N GLU A 286 -18.47 -2.70 -5.94
CA GLU A 286 -19.32 -3.15 -7.05
C GLU A 286 -18.57 -4.14 -7.95
N LEU A 287 -17.30 -3.89 -8.27
CA LEU A 287 -16.52 -4.81 -9.08
C LEU A 287 -16.28 -6.15 -8.35
N ALA A 288 -15.98 -6.11 -7.05
CA ALA A 288 -15.77 -7.34 -6.28
C ALA A 288 -17.03 -8.22 -6.24
N LEU A 289 -18.20 -7.61 -6.03
CA LEU A 289 -19.48 -8.31 -6.06
C LEU A 289 -19.79 -8.84 -7.47
N MET A 290 -19.59 -8.03 -8.50
CA MET A 290 -19.79 -8.43 -9.90
C MET A 290 -18.94 -9.66 -10.26
N VAL A 291 -17.65 -9.68 -9.88
CA VAL A 291 -16.77 -10.83 -10.12
C VAL A 291 -17.27 -12.05 -9.35
N PHE A 292 -17.62 -11.89 -8.09
CA PHE A 292 -18.09 -13.01 -7.26
C PHE A 292 -19.41 -13.61 -7.79
N GLU A 293 -20.39 -12.77 -8.11
CA GLU A 293 -21.74 -13.19 -8.56
C GLU A 293 -21.76 -13.78 -9.97
N HIS A 294 -20.87 -13.29 -10.86
CA HIS A 294 -20.91 -13.66 -12.29
C HIS A 294 -19.69 -14.48 -12.75
N TYR A 295 -18.80 -14.92 -11.86
CA TYR A 295 -17.65 -15.76 -12.26
C TYR A 295 -18.08 -17.07 -12.92
N GLY A 296 -19.21 -17.66 -12.47
CA GLY A 296 -19.79 -18.84 -13.12
C GLY A 296 -20.17 -18.61 -14.59
N PHE A 297 -20.72 -17.46 -14.91
CA PHE A 297 -21.00 -17.06 -16.28
C PHE A 297 -19.70 -16.94 -17.11
N PHE A 298 -18.67 -16.29 -16.56
CA PHE A 298 -17.36 -16.20 -17.24
C PHE A 298 -16.82 -17.60 -17.59
N LYS A 299 -16.88 -18.56 -16.66
CA LYS A 299 -16.43 -19.94 -16.90
C LYS A 299 -17.28 -20.68 -17.95
N ALA A 300 -18.58 -20.39 -18.02
CA ALA A 300 -19.50 -21.05 -18.94
C ALA A 300 -19.56 -20.39 -20.33
N ALA A 301 -19.08 -19.16 -20.47
CA ALA A 301 -19.27 -18.34 -21.68
C ALA A 301 -18.79 -19.02 -22.99
N HIS A 302 -17.71 -19.81 -22.93
CA HIS A 302 -17.18 -20.53 -24.10
C HIS A 302 -18.10 -21.67 -24.60
N ARG A 303 -19.08 -22.08 -23.82
CA ARG A 303 -20.09 -23.11 -24.16
C ARG A 303 -21.50 -22.55 -24.26
N ALA A 304 -21.68 -21.27 -24.01
CA ALA A 304 -22.96 -20.62 -23.97
C ALA A 304 -23.48 -20.39 -25.41
N ASP A 305 -24.78 -20.57 -25.62
CA ASP A 305 -25.43 -20.12 -26.82
C ASP A 305 -25.59 -18.59 -26.88
N ALA A 306 -26.14 -18.10 -28.01
CA ALA A 306 -26.29 -16.67 -28.22
C ALA A 306 -27.23 -16.00 -27.20
N GLU A 307 -28.29 -16.70 -26.77
CA GLU A 307 -29.26 -16.18 -25.81
C GLU A 307 -28.63 -16.05 -24.40
N MET A 308 -27.94 -17.10 -23.95
CA MET A 308 -27.19 -17.07 -22.67
C MET A 308 -26.09 -16.01 -22.68
N LEU A 309 -25.35 -15.84 -23.77
CA LEU A 309 -24.33 -14.81 -23.91
C LEU A 309 -24.95 -13.41 -23.83
N PHE A 310 -26.05 -13.19 -24.55
CA PHE A 310 -26.73 -11.91 -24.52
C PHE A 310 -27.27 -11.57 -23.12
N ALA A 311 -27.96 -12.51 -22.48
CA ALA A 311 -28.45 -12.34 -21.12
C ALA A 311 -27.33 -12.03 -20.11
N GLY A 312 -26.18 -12.72 -20.22
CA GLY A 312 -25.01 -12.45 -19.37
C GLY A 312 -24.40 -11.07 -19.61
N LEU A 313 -24.27 -10.64 -20.87
CA LEU A 313 -23.77 -9.32 -21.22
C LEU A 313 -24.72 -8.20 -20.76
N GLU A 314 -26.02 -8.44 -20.80
CA GLU A 314 -27.05 -7.52 -20.30
C GLU A 314 -26.97 -7.40 -18.77
N ALA A 315 -26.91 -8.53 -18.03
CA ALA A 315 -26.75 -8.56 -16.59
C ALA A 315 -25.50 -7.82 -16.11
N LEU A 316 -24.41 -7.89 -16.89
CA LEU A 316 -23.16 -7.19 -16.61
C LEU A 316 -23.16 -5.73 -17.11
N ASP A 317 -24.24 -5.27 -17.76
CA ASP A 317 -24.31 -3.94 -18.41
C ASP A 317 -23.08 -3.68 -19.35
N ALA A 318 -22.63 -4.73 -20.01
CA ALA A 318 -21.35 -4.80 -20.71
C ALA A 318 -21.24 -3.78 -21.85
N LEU A 319 -22.33 -3.55 -22.58
CA LEU A 319 -22.36 -2.65 -23.73
C LEU A 319 -22.30 -1.18 -23.34
N ARG A 320 -22.93 -0.83 -22.21
CA ARG A 320 -22.97 0.53 -21.67
C ARG A 320 -21.76 0.84 -20.81
N ARG A 321 -21.32 -0.10 -19.98
CA ARG A 321 -20.21 0.08 -19.02
C ARG A 321 -18.95 -0.67 -19.46
N ARG A 322 -18.48 -0.41 -20.67
CA ARG A 322 -17.38 -1.15 -21.33
C ARG A 322 -16.08 -1.22 -20.49
N VAL A 323 -15.71 -0.13 -19.82
CA VAL A 323 -14.52 -0.10 -18.96
C VAL A 323 -14.70 -1.06 -17.77
N ARG A 324 -15.88 -1.03 -17.11
CA ARG A 324 -16.22 -1.92 -16.01
C ARG A 324 -16.26 -3.38 -16.44
N PHE A 325 -16.82 -3.65 -17.61
CA PHE A 325 -16.83 -5.01 -18.17
C PHE A 325 -15.40 -5.51 -18.44
N LYS A 326 -14.51 -4.68 -18.98
CA LYS A 326 -13.10 -5.03 -19.15
C LYS A 326 -12.42 -5.34 -17.82
N GLN A 327 -12.65 -4.53 -16.79
CA GLN A 327 -12.14 -4.77 -15.44
C GLN A 327 -12.64 -6.12 -14.88
N TYR A 328 -13.94 -6.41 -15.04
CA TYR A 328 -14.54 -7.70 -14.67
C TYR A 328 -13.85 -8.87 -15.39
N MET A 329 -13.68 -8.80 -16.71
CA MET A 329 -13.00 -9.84 -17.49
C MET A 329 -11.57 -10.10 -16.98
N MET A 330 -10.80 -9.04 -16.73
CA MET A 330 -9.44 -9.15 -16.21
C MET A 330 -9.39 -9.79 -14.82
N ALA A 331 -10.32 -9.45 -13.94
CA ALA A 331 -10.41 -10.03 -12.60
C ALA A 331 -10.82 -11.52 -12.65
N CYS A 332 -11.80 -11.88 -13.50
CA CYS A 332 -12.20 -13.27 -13.72
C CYS A 332 -11.05 -14.10 -14.33
N GLN A 333 -10.32 -13.54 -15.29
CA GLN A 333 -9.13 -14.19 -15.86
C GLN A 333 -8.07 -14.45 -14.80
N ALA A 334 -7.85 -13.52 -13.86
CA ALA A 334 -6.92 -13.72 -12.76
C ALA A 334 -7.33 -14.90 -11.85
N VAL A 335 -8.63 -15.03 -11.58
CA VAL A 335 -9.19 -16.16 -10.81
C VAL A 335 -8.94 -17.46 -11.58
N ALA A 336 -9.29 -17.52 -12.86
CA ALA A 336 -9.12 -18.68 -13.73
C ALA A 336 -7.66 -19.16 -13.78
N VAL A 337 -6.73 -18.23 -14.02
CA VAL A 337 -5.29 -18.52 -14.04
C VAL A 337 -4.82 -19.07 -12.68
N ALA A 338 -5.33 -18.56 -11.57
CA ALA A 338 -4.99 -19.06 -10.26
C ALA A 338 -5.57 -20.46 -9.97
N GLU A 339 -6.73 -20.79 -10.55
CA GLU A 339 -7.34 -22.13 -10.52
C GLU A 339 -6.66 -23.12 -11.48
N GLY A 340 -5.68 -22.68 -12.27
CA GLY A 340 -4.98 -23.50 -13.26
C GLY A 340 -5.76 -23.70 -14.56
N TRP A 341 -6.77 -22.85 -14.82
CA TRP A 341 -7.49 -22.84 -16.07
C TRP A 341 -6.99 -21.67 -16.95
N ASP A 342 -6.64 -21.96 -18.20
CA ASP A 342 -6.27 -20.97 -19.20
C ASP A 342 -7.49 -20.59 -20.05
N PRO A 343 -8.01 -19.37 -19.93
CA PRO A 343 -9.17 -18.91 -20.68
C PRO A 343 -8.84 -18.39 -22.08
N SER A 344 -7.56 -18.54 -22.57
CA SER A 344 -7.17 -18.08 -23.91
C SER A 344 -7.73 -18.89 -25.05
#